data_5b22dadafeeb1cf7e44d2fe086cf20a4
#
_entry.id   5b22dadafeeb1cf7e44d2fe086cf20a4
#
_cell.length_a   1.000
_cell.length_b   1.000
_cell.length_c   1.000
_cell.angle_alpha   90.00
_cell.angle_beta   90.00
_cell.angle_gamma   90.00
#
_symmetry.space_group_name_H-M   'P 1'
#
loop_
_entity.id
_entity.type
_entity.pdbx_description
1 polymer ?
#
loop_
_entity_poly.entity_id
_entity_poly.type
_entity_poly.pdbx_seq_one_letter_code
_entity_poly.pdbx_strand_id
1 'polypeptide(L)'
;EIGSGLVGSEMCIRDRATVTRVDTEKGIVALDLGKGGEAVLPRNEQVPGEVYTEGETLQVYIVDVVSTERGPRVMISRTHPGLVKRLFELEVPEIFDGTVEVKAISREAGARTKMAVWSKDPNVNPVSACIGEHGARVAAVVEKLGGEKIDIVKWSEDISEFISAALSPAKVLKVELLPGETRSCRVTVPDQQLSLAIGNKGQNARLCARLTGYNIDIRPESGYYGEE
;
A
#
# COMPACT_ATOMS: atom_id res chain seq x y z
N GLU A 1 14.41 -30.62 -7.57
CA GLU A 1 13.27 -30.00 -8.31
C GLU A 1 12.51 -29.00 -7.43
N ILE A 2 13.17 -27.90 -7.01
CA ILE A 2 12.53 -26.80 -6.27
C ILE A 2 12.37 -25.55 -7.16
N GLY A 3 12.73 -25.63 -8.43
CA GLY A 3 12.87 -24.49 -9.33
C GLY A 3 11.63 -24.07 -10.15
N SER A 4 10.63 -24.90 -10.31
CA SER A 4 9.50 -24.58 -11.22
C SER A 4 8.13 -24.39 -10.54
N GLY A 5 8.03 -24.63 -9.24
CA GLY A 5 6.79 -24.46 -8.48
C GLY A 5 6.63 -23.14 -7.75
N LEU A 6 7.66 -22.26 -7.80
CA LEU A 6 7.72 -21.02 -7.02
C LEU A 6 7.46 -19.74 -7.84
N VAL A 7 7.24 -19.85 -9.15
CA VAL A 7 6.98 -18.73 -10.08
C VAL A 7 5.60 -18.88 -10.70
N GLY A 8 4.58 -18.84 -9.87
CA GLY A 8 3.18 -18.77 -10.30
C GLY A 8 2.45 -17.77 -9.42
N SER A 9 1.34 -17.24 -9.88
CA SER A 9 0.55 -16.17 -9.27
C SER A 9 0.10 -16.38 -7.80
N GLU A 10 0.38 -17.54 -7.22
CA GLU A 10 0.01 -17.89 -5.85
C GLU A 10 1.12 -17.67 -4.80
N MET A 11 2.28 -17.15 -5.18
CA MET A 11 3.49 -17.27 -4.36
C MET A 11 4.12 -15.95 -3.88
N CYS A 12 3.42 -14.85 -4.01
CA CYS A 12 3.97 -13.56 -3.60
C CYS A 12 3.79 -13.24 -2.11
N ILE A 13 3.08 -14.06 -1.36
CA ILE A 13 2.94 -13.90 0.10
C ILE A 13 3.11 -15.24 0.79
N ARG A 14 3.80 -15.26 1.94
CA ARG A 14 3.82 -16.37 2.88
C ARG A 14 2.96 -16.03 4.06
N ASP A 15 1.89 -16.80 4.26
CA ASP A 15 0.91 -16.59 5.33
C ASP A 15 1.52 -16.85 6.71
N ARG A 16 2.61 -17.61 6.78
CA ARG A 16 3.28 -17.96 8.03
C ARG A 16 4.78 -18.03 7.81
N ALA A 17 5.44 -16.94 8.09
CA ALA A 17 6.87 -16.89 8.28
C ALA A 17 7.14 -16.76 9.79
N THR A 18 7.90 -17.65 10.37
CA THR A 18 8.19 -17.64 11.82
C THR A 18 9.55 -17.00 12.07
N VAL A 19 9.60 -16.02 12.95
CA VAL A 19 10.85 -15.38 13.36
C VAL A 19 11.69 -16.39 14.15
N THR A 20 12.86 -16.73 13.62
CA THR A 20 13.79 -17.70 14.24
C THR A 20 14.86 -17.00 15.03
N ARG A 21 15.28 -15.80 14.61
CA ARG A 21 16.33 -15.03 15.29
C ARG A 21 16.21 -13.54 14.97
N VAL A 22 16.46 -12.72 15.97
CA VAL A 22 16.58 -11.26 15.83
C VAL A 22 18.02 -10.87 16.17
N ASP A 23 18.75 -10.36 15.18
CA ASP A 23 20.12 -9.87 15.34
C ASP A 23 20.10 -8.33 15.35
N THR A 24 20.08 -7.77 16.54
CA THR A 24 20.01 -6.33 16.76
C THR A 24 21.28 -5.59 16.36
N GLU A 25 22.44 -6.25 16.42
CA GLU A 25 23.73 -5.65 16.04
C GLU A 25 23.81 -5.47 14.52
N LYS A 26 23.40 -6.48 13.77
CA LYS A 26 23.36 -6.44 12.30
C LYS A 26 22.07 -5.81 11.76
N GLY A 27 21.06 -5.63 12.61
CA GLY A 27 19.74 -5.12 12.22
C GLY A 27 19.01 -6.05 11.24
N ILE A 28 19.16 -7.36 11.40
CA ILE A 28 18.49 -8.35 10.55
C ILE A 28 17.58 -9.27 11.37
N VAL A 29 16.52 -9.75 10.72
CA VAL A 29 15.61 -10.75 11.28
C VAL A 29 15.64 -11.99 10.39
N ALA A 30 15.92 -13.15 10.97
CA ALA A 30 15.85 -14.43 10.27
C ALA A 30 14.46 -15.02 10.44
N LEU A 31 13.93 -15.58 9.37
CA LEU A 31 12.58 -16.13 9.29
C LEU A 31 12.62 -17.53 8.66
N ASP A 32 11.90 -18.46 9.27
CA ASP A 32 11.59 -19.75 8.66
C ASP A 32 10.32 -19.62 7.80
N LEU A 33 10.46 -19.90 6.53
CA LEU A 33 9.37 -19.91 5.54
C LEU A 33 8.76 -21.31 5.37
N GLY A 34 9.07 -22.26 6.23
CA GLY A 34 8.66 -23.66 6.11
C GLY A 34 9.31 -24.32 4.88
N LYS A 35 8.53 -24.85 3.96
CA LYS A 35 9.07 -25.49 2.72
C LYS A 35 9.91 -24.53 1.86
N GLY A 36 9.82 -23.23 2.08
CA GLY A 36 10.62 -22.21 1.39
C GLY A 36 12.02 -22.00 1.99
N GLY A 37 12.33 -22.69 3.08
CA GLY A 37 13.60 -22.55 3.78
C GLY A 37 13.71 -21.30 4.66
N GLU A 38 14.92 -20.94 5.01
CA GLU A 38 15.23 -19.77 5.83
C GLU A 38 15.42 -18.54 4.92
N ALA A 39 14.87 -17.40 5.33
CA ALA A 39 15.07 -16.12 4.68
C ALA A 39 15.49 -15.06 5.69
N VAL A 40 16.14 -14.01 5.20
CA VAL A 40 16.59 -12.88 6.01
C VAL A 40 15.82 -11.64 5.61
N LEU A 41 15.25 -10.96 6.59
CA LEU A 41 14.60 -9.66 6.44
C LEU A 41 15.61 -8.58 6.83
N PRO A 42 16.22 -7.88 5.85
CA PRO A 42 17.20 -6.85 6.13
C PRO A 42 16.50 -5.57 6.64
N ARG A 43 17.25 -4.71 7.29
CA ARG A 43 16.73 -3.51 7.98
C ARG A 43 15.90 -2.59 7.07
N ASN A 44 16.29 -2.44 5.82
CA ASN A 44 15.59 -1.62 4.83
C ASN A 44 14.24 -2.21 4.37
N GLU A 45 14.01 -3.50 4.63
CA GLU A 45 12.76 -4.20 4.32
C GLU A 45 11.89 -4.43 5.57
N GLN A 46 12.33 -3.94 6.72
CA GLN A 46 11.57 -3.94 7.97
C GLN A 46 10.72 -2.67 8.07
N VAL A 47 9.51 -2.82 8.63
CA VAL A 47 8.61 -1.68 8.84
C VAL A 47 9.15 -0.83 9.99
N PRO A 48 9.30 0.49 9.80
CA PRO A 48 9.73 1.38 10.88
C PRO A 48 8.79 1.31 12.10
N GLY A 49 9.39 1.04 13.27
CA GLY A 49 8.65 0.93 14.53
C GLY A 49 8.03 -0.45 14.80
N GLU A 50 8.08 -1.39 13.85
CA GLU A 50 7.65 -2.76 14.08
C GLU A 50 8.69 -3.51 14.93
N VAL A 51 8.21 -4.22 15.95
CA VAL A 51 9.06 -5.02 16.84
C VAL A 51 8.90 -6.49 16.44
N TYR A 52 10.01 -7.18 16.21
CA TYR A 52 10.03 -8.59 15.86
C TYR A 52 10.47 -9.42 17.06
N THR A 53 9.71 -10.48 17.36
CA THR A 53 9.97 -11.36 18.50
C THR A 53 10.19 -12.78 18.01
N GLU A 54 11.22 -13.48 18.56
CA GLU A 54 11.47 -14.88 18.23
C GLU A 54 10.26 -15.75 18.56
N GLY A 55 9.90 -16.63 17.63
CA GLY A 55 8.70 -17.48 17.71
C GLY A 55 7.42 -16.81 17.18
N GLU A 56 7.43 -15.51 16.91
CA GLU A 56 6.31 -14.81 16.32
C GLU A 56 6.10 -15.24 14.86
N THR A 57 4.83 -15.34 14.47
CA THR A 57 4.44 -15.64 13.08
C THR A 57 3.95 -14.37 12.42
N LEU A 58 4.50 -14.05 11.27
CA LEU A 58 4.14 -12.87 10.48
C LEU A 58 4.05 -13.17 9.00
N GLN A 59 3.41 -12.27 8.27
CA GLN A 59 3.28 -12.36 6.81
C GLN A 59 4.37 -11.54 6.15
N VAL A 60 4.97 -12.08 5.11
CA VAL A 60 6.01 -11.42 4.31
C VAL A 60 5.69 -11.50 2.83
N TYR A 61 6.08 -10.48 2.09
CA TYR A 61 6.01 -10.48 0.65
C TYR A 61 7.31 -11.06 0.07
N ILE A 62 7.20 -12.04 -0.82
CA ILE A 62 8.34 -12.57 -1.55
C ILE A 62 8.60 -11.67 -2.74
N VAL A 63 9.73 -10.96 -2.71
CA VAL A 63 10.12 -10.03 -3.77
C VAL A 63 10.72 -10.78 -4.94
N ASP A 64 11.62 -11.74 -4.65
CA ASP A 64 12.33 -12.50 -5.67
C ASP A 64 12.92 -13.78 -5.08
N VAL A 65 13.27 -14.73 -5.94
CA VAL A 65 14.00 -15.94 -5.60
C VAL A 65 15.23 -16.02 -6.51
N VAL A 66 16.39 -15.79 -5.92
CA VAL A 66 17.67 -15.77 -6.65
C VAL A 66 18.41 -17.08 -6.46
N SER A 67 18.87 -17.67 -7.55
CA SER A 67 19.74 -18.85 -7.51
C SER A 67 21.16 -18.43 -7.14
N THR A 68 21.74 -19.07 -6.11
CA THR A 68 23.12 -18.85 -5.69
C THR A 68 23.88 -20.17 -5.67
N GLU A 69 25.21 -20.11 -5.58
CA GLU A 69 26.07 -21.30 -5.45
C GLU A 69 25.74 -22.16 -4.22
N ARG A 70 25.12 -21.56 -3.20
CA ARG A 70 24.70 -22.22 -1.96
C ARG A 70 23.24 -22.65 -1.95
N GLY A 71 22.55 -22.53 -3.11
CA GLY A 71 21.12 -22.82 -3.25
C GLY A 71 20.27 -21.58 -3.47
N PRO A 72 18.95 -21.76 -3.61
CA PRO A 72 18.02 -20.65 -3.83
C PRO A 72 17.94 -19.75 -2.60
N ARG A 73 18.04 -18.44 -2.80
CA ARG A 73 17.85 -17.41 -1.79
C ARG A 73 16.54 -16.69 -2.02
N VAL A 74 15.65 -16.73 -1.05
CA VAL A 74 14.37 -16.03 -1.08
C VAL A 74 14.54 -14.62 -0.54
N MET A 75 14.20 -13.61 -1.33
CA MET A 75 14.20 -12.22 -0.92
C MET A 75 12.80 -11.82 -0.46
N ILE A 76 12.70 -11.33 0.76
CA ILE A 76 11.44 -10.99 1.42
C ILE A 76 11.39 -9.53 1.85
N SER A 77 10.18 -8.99 1.94
CA SER A 77 9.94 -7.61 2.37
C SER A 77 8.65 -7.50 3.20
N ARG A 78 8.69 -6.60 4.19
CA ARG A 78 7.51 -6.12 4.91
C ARG A 78 7.10 -4.71 4.49
N THR A 79 7.93 -4.02 3.74
CA THR A 79 7.69 -2.64 3.28
C THR A 79 7.11 -2.55 1.86
N HIS A 80 7.18 -3.62 1.09
CA HIS A 80 6.75 -3.63 -0.30
C HIS A 80 5.23 -3.40 -0.43
N PRO A 81 4.76 -2.55 -1.38
CA PRO A 81 3.32 -2.32 -1.60
C PRO A 81 2.55 -3.59 -1.96
N GLY A 82 3.21 -4.56 -2.60
CA GLY A 82 2.65 -5.86 -2.94
C GLY A 82 2.15 -6.65 -1.73
N LEU A 83 2.71 -6.44 -0.53
CA LEU A 83 2.20 -7.04 0.70
C LEU A 83 0.76 -6.61 0.96
N VAL A 84 0.47 -5.31 0.87
CA VAL A 84 -0.89 -4.77 1.07
C VAL A 84 -1.86 -5.34 0.05
N LYS A 85 -1.48 -5.36 -1.23
CA LYS A 85 -2.30 -5.92 -2.30
C LYS A 85 -2.68 -7.37 -2.01
N ARG A 86 -1.71 -8.20 -1.64
CA ARG A 86 -1.93 -9.62 -1.35
C ARG A 86 -2.77 -9.85 -0.10
N LEU A 87 -2.61 -9.02 0.93
CA LEU A 87 -3.47 -9.09 2.11
C LEU A 87 -4.93 -8.80 1.76
N PHE A 88 -5.18 -7.81 0.89
CA PHE A 88 -6.54 -7.55 0.41
C PHE A 88 -7.08 -8.69 -0.48
N GLU A 89 -6.27 -9.32 -1.31
CA GLU A 89 -6.69 -10.50 -2.08
C GLU A 89 -7.16 -11.66 -1.18
N LEU A 90 -6.55 -11.83 -0.01
CA LEU A 90 -6.95 -12.84 0.96
C LEU A 90 -8.25 -12.50 1.71
N GLU A 91 -8.48 -11.21 1.98
CA GLU A 91 -9.63 -10.76 2.77
C GLU A 91 -10.85 -10.41 1.92
N VAL A 92 -10.68 -10.09 0.64
CA VAL A 92 -11.74 -9.58 -0.25
C VAL A 92 -11.98 -10.55 -1.39
N PRO A 93 -13.05 -11.36 -1.33
CA PRO A 93 -13.37 -12.34 -2.38
C PRO A 93 -13.49 -11.73 -3.77
N GLU A 94 -14.02 -10.51 -3.86
CA GLU A 94 -14.20 -9.78 -5.12
C GLU A 94 -12.87 -9.36 -5.77
N ILE A 95 -11.80 -9.21 -4.97
CA ILE A 95 -10.45 -9.02 -5.50
C ILE A 95 -9.87 -10.36 -5.95
N PHE A 96 -10.08 -11.41 -5.16
CA PHE A 96 -9.58 -12.74 -5.45
C PHE A 96 -10.14 -13.30 -6.77
N ASP A 97 -11.44 -13.11 -7.02
CA ASP A 97 -12.10 -13.56 -8.25
C ASP A 97 -11.90 -12.62 -9.45
N GLY A 98 -11.26 -11.47 -9.24
CA GLY A 98 -10.95 -10.49 -10.27
C GLY A 98 -12.10 -9.56 -10.67
N THR A 99 -13.23 -9.56 -9.96
CA THR A 99 -14.33 -8.60 -10.15
C THR A 99 -13.87 -7.18 -9.77
N VAL A 100 -13.17 -7.05 -8.65
CA VAL A 100 -12.53 -5.82 -8.21
C VAL A 100 -11.03 -5.88 -8.49
N GLU A 101 -10.50 -4.85 -9.10
CA GLU A 101 -9.07 -4.73 -9.41
C GLU A 101 -8.41 -3.63 -8.58
N VAL A 102 -7.24 -3.92 -8.05
CA VAL A 102 -6.36 -2.92 -7.45
C VAL A 102 -5.54 -2.27 -8.57
N LYS A 103 -5.84 -1.01 -8.87
CA LYS A 103 -5.21 -0.27 -9.98
C LYS A 103 -3.89 0.38 -9.59
N ALA A 104 -3.77 0.88 -8.38
CA ALA A 104 -2.56 1.49 -7.87
C ALA A 104 -2.48 1.41 -6.34
N ILE A 105 -1.26 1.39 -5.81
CA ILE A 105 -0.98 1.48 -4.38
C ILE A 105 0.17 2.44 -4.16
N SER A 106 0.00 3.33 -3.18
CA SER A 106 1.05 4.20 -2.66
C SER A 106 1.18 3.97 -1.17
N ARG A 107 2.36 3.57 -0.70
CA ARG A 107 2.59 3.12 0.67
C ARG A 107 3.75 3.85 1.33
N GLU A 108 3.51 4.30 2.55
CA GLU A 108 4.53 4.62 3.54
C GLU A 108 4.41 3.60 4.67
N ALA A 109 5.25 2.56 4.60
CA ALA A 109 5.18 1.40 5.49
C ALA A 109 5.21 1.81 6.96
N GLY A 110 4.32 1.23 7.76
CA GLY A 110 4.15 1.56 9.18
C GLY A 110 3.39 2.85 9.46
N ALA A 111 3.06 3.64 8.45
CA ALA A 111 2.35 4.91 8.60
C ALA A 111 1.00 4.90 7.89
N ARG A 112 1.01 4.95 6.57
CA ARG A 112 -0.23 5.05 5.78
C ARG A 112 -0.06 4.49 4.38
N THR A 113 -1.14 3.89 3.87
CA THR A 113 -1.27 3.40 2.50
C THR A 113 -2.52 3.97 1.84
N LYS A 114 -2.42 4.36 0.58
CA LYS A 114 -3.56 4.63 -0.29
C LYS A 114 -3.64 3.56 -1.37
N MET A 115 -4.83 3.00 -1.57
CA MET A 115 -5.11 1.97 -2.55
C MET A 115 -6.26 2.38 -3.45
N ALA A 116 -6.02 2.44 -4.74
CA ALA A 116 -7.02 2.74 -5.76
C ALA A 116 -7.61 1.46 -6.32
N VAL A 117 -8.93 1.35 -6.30
CA VAL A 117 -9.68 0.16 -6.72
C VAL A 117 -10.74 0.49 -7.75
N TRP A 118 -11.01 -0.46 -8.62
CA TRP A 118 -11.99 -0.36 -9.69
C TRP A 118 -12.75 -1.68 -9.83
N SER A 119 -14.00 -1.66 -10.27
CA SER A 119 -14.81 -2.86 -10.49
C SER A 119 -15.15 -3.03 -11.96
N LYS A 120 -15.04 -4.28 -12.45
CA LYS A 120 -15.54 -4.69 -13.76
C LYS A 120 -17.06 -4.75 -13.81
N ASP A 121 -17.69 -5.07 -12.67
CA ASP A 121 -19.14 -5.13 -12.53
C ASP A 121 -19.66 -3.77 -12.00
N PRO A 122 -20.50 -3.06 -12.77
CA PRO A 122 -21.07 -1.77 -12.34
C PRO A 122 -21.98 -1.88 -11.11
N ASN A 123 -22.48 -3.08 -10.78
CA ASN A 123 -23.31 -3.32 -9.60
C ASN A 123 -22.48 -3.53 -8.33
N VAL A 124 -21.16 -3.72 -8.45
CA VAL A 124 -20.25 -3.90 -7.32
C VAL A 124 -19.50 -2.59 -7.06
N ASN A 125 -19.74 -2.00 -5.88
CA ASN A 125 -18.94 -0.86 -5.43
C ASN A 125 -17.58 -1.34 -4.93
N PRO A 126 -16.46 -1.02 -5.62
CA PRO A 126 -15.15 -1.57 -5.29
C PRO A 126 -14.62 -1.12 -3.93
N VAL A 127 -14.93 0.12 -3.53
CA VAL A 127 -14.52 0.67 -2.23
C VAL A 127 -15.24 -0.03 -1.09
N SER A 128 -16.56 -0.18 -1.20
CA SER A 128 -17.37 -0.89 -0.20
C SER A 128 -16.99 -2.36 -0.07
N ALA A 129 -16.66 -3.03 -1.17
CA ALA A 129 -16.19 -4.41 -1.16
C ALA A 129 -14.89 -4.58 -0.36
N CYS A 130 -13.95 -3.65 -0.51
CA CYS A 130 -12.68 -3.67 0.22
C CYS A 130 -12.83 -3.28 1.70
N ILE A 131 -13.74 -2.39 2.03
CA ILE A 131 -14.02 -1.99 3.42
C ILE A 131 -14.69 -3.14 4.18
N GLY A 132 -15.65 -3.80 3.53
CA GLY A 132 -16.44 -4.87 4.13
C GLY A 132 -17.52 -4.36 5.10
N GLU A 133 -18.33 -5.26 5.59
CA GLU A 133 -19.38 -4.94 6.54
C GLU A 133 -18.79 -4.38 7.84
N HIS A 134 -19.27 -3.21 8.26
CA HIS A 134 -18.74 -2.46 9.42
C HIS A 134 -17.21 -2.25 9.42
N GLY A 135 -16.58 -2.28 8.25
CA GLY A 135 -15.13 -2.10 8.13
C GLY A 135 -14.29 -3.34 8.46
N ALA A 136 -14.92 -4.51 8.59
CA ALA A 136 -14.26 -5.73 9.06
C ALA A 136 -13.07 -6.17 8.18
N ARG A 137 -13.22 -6.08 6.84
CA ARG A 137 -12.17 -6.52 5.91
C ARG A 137 -10.94 -5.61 5.97
N VAL A 138 -11.14 -4.30 5.91
CA VAL A 138 -10.02 -3.35 6.02
C VAL A 138 -9.36 -3.40 7.38
N ALA A 139 -10.14 -3.58 8.46
CA ALA A 139 -9.61 -3.72 9.82
C ALA A 139 -8.69 -4.94 9.96
N ALA A 140 -9.07 -6.07 9.36
CA ALA A 140 -8.24 -7.28 9.37
C ALA A 140 -6.89 -7.06 8.67
N VAL A 141 -6.86 -6.31 7.57
CA VAL A 141 -5.59 -5.96 6.90
C VAL A 141 -4.78 -4.98 7.75
N VAL A 142 -5.41 -3.96 8.32
CA VAL A 142 -4.74 -2.98 9.21
C VAL A 142 -4.08 -3.68 10.40
N GLU A 143 -4.75 -4.65 11.01
CA GLU A 143 -4.19 -5.45 12.12
C GLU A 143 -2.93 -6.22 11.70
N LYS A 144 -2.96 -6.89 10.55
CA LYS A 144 -1.83 -7.64 9.99
C LYS A 144 -0.63 -6.76 9.64
N LEU A 145 -0.85 -5.47 9.42
CA LEU A 145 0.17 -4.45 9.15
C LEU A 145 0.58 -3.65 10.40
N GLY A 146 0.20 -4.12 11.59
CA GLY A 146 0.60 -3.46 12.85
C GLY A 146 -0.05 -2.10 13.09
N GLY A 147 -1.25 -1.84 12.53
CA GLY A 147 -1.99 -0.59 12.71
C GLY A 147 -1.73 0.47 11.63
N GLU A 148 -1.07 0.12 10.53
CA GLU A 148 -0.88 1.01 9.38
C GLU A 148 -2.23 1.48 8.82
N LYS A 149 -2.43 2.79 8.68
CA LYS A 149 -3.69 3.36 8.17
C LYS A 149 -3.84 3.09 6.67
N ILE A 150 -5.04 2.72 6.26
CA ILE A 150 -5.34 2.41 4.86
C ILE A 150 -6.51 3.25 4.38
N ASP A 151 -6.27 4.03 3.32
CA ASP A 151 -7.31 4.74 2.58
C ASP A 151 -7.61 4.00 1.28
N ILE A 152 -8.86 3.59 1.10
CA ILE A 152 -9.34 2.96 -0.13
C ILE A 152 -10.07 4.01 -0.94
N VAL A 153 -9.62 4.23 -2.18
CA VAL A 153 -10.19 5.26 -3.06
C VAL A 153 -10.65 4.63 -4.36
N LYS A 154 -11.69 5.22 -4.97
CA LYS A 154 -12.18 4.79 -6.26
C LYS A 154 -11.23 5.26 -7.36
N TRP A 155 -10.77 4.32 -8.17
CA TRP A 155 -10.05 4.65 -9.39
C TRP A 155 -11.03 5.08 -10.49
N SER A 156 -10.64 6.04 -11.33
CA SER A 156 -11.37 6.48 -12.52
C SER A 156 -10.42 6.65 -13.70
N GLU A 157 -10.90 6.40 -14.92
CA GLU A 157 -10.18 6.74 -16.14
C GLU A 157 -10.07 8.26 -16.33
N ASP A 158 -11.04 9.01 -15.82
CA ASP A 158 -10.94 10.47 -15.70
C ASP A 158 -9.94 10.81 -14.61
N ILE A 159 -8.80 11.35 -15.03
CA ILE A 159 -7.71 11.67 -14.11
C ILE A 159 -8.10 12.74 -13.09
N SER A 160 -8.98 13.67 -13.43
CA SER A 160 -9.45 14.72 -12.52
C SER A 160 -10.33 14.12 -11.41
N GLU A 161 -11.21 13.18 -11.76
CA GLU A 161 -11.99 12.41 -10.78
C GLU A 161 -11.07 11.56 -9.90
N PHE A 162 -10.09 10.91 -10.50
CA PHE A 162 -9.15 10.05 -9.76
C PHE A 162 -8.32 10.87 -8.77
N ILE A 163 -7.76 12.01 -9.18
CA ILE A 163 -7.01 12.91 -8.28
C ILE A 163 -7.90 13.41 -7.13
N SER A 164 -9.14 13.80 -7.45
CA SER A 164 -10.12 14.22 -6.43
C SER A 164 -10.39 13.11 -5.40
N ALA A 165 -10.62 11.88 -5.85
CA ALA A 165 -10.82 10.74 -4.97
C ALA A 165 -9.56 10.41 -4.15
N ALA A 166 -8.38 10.50 -4.75
CA ALA A 166 -7.11 10.18 -4.11
C ALA A 166 -6.78 11.11 -2.94
N LEU A 167 -7.23 12.37 -2.97
CA LEU A 167 -7.05 13.34 -1.88
C LEU A 167 -7.97 13.12 -0.68
N SER A 168 -8.87 12.14 -0.75
CA SER A 168 -9.65 11.73 0.43
C SER A 168 -8.73 11.57 1.67
N PRO A 169 -9.18 11.99 2.88
CA PRO A 169 -10.52 12.43 3.23
C PRO A 169 -10.84 13.91 2.94
N ALA A 170 -9.91 14.69 2.35
CA ALA A 170 -10.19 16.07 2.01
C ALA A 170 -11.17 16.18 0.84
N LYS A 171 -12.08 17.15 0.93
CA LYS A 171 -12.97 17.52 -0.18
C LYS A 171 -12.20 18.34 -1.20
N VAL A 172 -12.34 17.99 -2.46
CA VAL A 172 -11.79 18.75 -3.59
C VAL A 172 -12.91 19.53 -4.26
N LEU A 173 -12.68 20.83 -4.48
CA LEU A 173 -13.61 21.70 -5.19
C LEU A 173 -13.37 21.70 -6.71
N LYS A 174 -12.09 21.70 -7.10
CA LYS A 174 -11.69 21.79 -8.50
C LYS A 174 -10.34 21.10 -8.71
N VAL A 175 -10.20 20.44 -9.86
CA VAL A 175 -8.93 19.91 -10.37
C VAL A 175 -8.68 20.53 -11.74
N GLU A 176 -7.53 21.17 -11.92
CA GLU A 176 -7.08 21.77 -13.17
C GLU A 176 -5.79 21.08 -13.62
N LEU A 177 -5.85 20.40 -14.74
CA LEU A 177 -4.67 19.80 -15.36
C LEU A 177 -3.84 20.93 -15.99
N LEU A 178 -2.57 20.99 -15.66
CA LEU A 178 -1.67 22.02 -16.18
C LEU A 178 -1.02 21.55 -17.48
N PRO A 179 -0.99 22.40 -18.52
CA PRO A 179 -0.30 22.07 -19.76
C PRO A 179 1.21 21.99 -19.53
N GLY A 180 1.90 21.06 -20.21
CA GLY A 180 3.36 20.90 -20.14
C GLY A 180 3.79 19.45 -20.33
N GLU A 181 5.10 19.23 -20.35
CA GLU A 181 5.70 17.90 -20.49
C GLU A 181 5.56 17.06 -19.22
N THR A 182 5.46 17.71 -18.07
CA THR A 182 5.29 17.05 -16.77
C THR A 182 3.80 16.89 -16.43
N ARG A 183 3.44 15.72 -15.93
CA ARG A 183 2.09 15.46 -15.41
C ARG A 183 1.88 16.28 -14.14
N SER A 184 1.25 17.41 -14.25
CA SER A 184 1.02 18.35 -13.14
C SER A 184 -0.44 18.81 -13.11
N CYS A 185 -0.94 19.04 -11.92
CA CYS A 185 -2.29 19.58 -11.71
C CYS A 185 -2.32 20.53 -10.52
N ARG A 186 -3.31 21.43 -10.57
CA ARG A 186 -3.68 22.28 -9.44
C ARG A 186 -4.99 21.79 -8.88
N VAL A 187 -5.05 21.67 -7.57
CA VAL A 187 -6.23 21.22 -6.86
C VAL A 187 -6.66 22.31 -5.88
N THR A 188 -7.91 22.74 -5.99
CA THR A 188 -8.50 23.72 -5.08
C THR A 188 -9.33 22.99 -4.03
N VAL A 189 -9.09 23.30 -2.77
CA VAL A 189 -9.80 22.76 -1.62
C VAL A 189 -10.40 23.89 -0.77
N PRO A 190 -11.46 23.61 0.02
CA PRO A 190 -11.92 24.60 1.02
C PRO A 190 -10.79 24.97 1.97
N ASP A 191 -10.71 26.23 2.38
CA ASP A 191 -9.63 26.74 3.26
C ASP A 191 -9.46 25.90 4.52
N GLN A 192 -10.57 25.51 5.13
CA GLN A 192 -10.61 24.69 6.34
C GLN A 192 -10.04 23.27 6.16
N GLN A 193 -9.92 22.81 4.93
CA GLN A 193 -9.44 21.47 4.58
C GLN A 193 -8.03 21.45 3.99
N LEU A 194 -7.39 22.61 3.86
CA LEU A 194 -6.04 22.68 3.29
C LEU A 194 -5.05 21.79 4.05
N SER A 195 -5.01 21.92 5.38
CA SER A 195 -4.14 21.09 6.23
C SER A 195 -4.45 19.59 6.12
N LEU A 196 -5.73 19.23 5.96
CA LEU A 196 -6.15 17.83 5.77
C LEU A 196 -5.72 17.30 4.41
N ALA A 197 -5.85 18.12 3.35
CA ALA A 197 -5.44 17.76 1.98
C ALA A 197 -3.93 17.56 1.88
N ILE A 198 -3.14 18.42 2.51
CA ILE A 198 -1.68 18.30 2.56
C ILE A 198 -1.27 17.13 3.46
N GLY A 199 -1.91 17.00 4.63
CA GLY A 199 -1.60 16.02 5.65
C GLY A 199 -0.37 16.36 6.49
N ASN A 200 -0.16 15.61 7.58
CA ASN A 200 0.99 15.79 8.45
C ASN A 200 2.30 15.62 7.65
N LYS A 201 3.17 16.63 7.69
CA LYS A 201 4.44 16.68 6.91
C LYS A 201 4.25 16.37 5.41
N GLY A 202 3.10 16.75 4.84
CA GLY A 202 2.79 16.54 3.43
C GLY A 202 2.48 15.08 3.04
N GLN A 203 2.18 14.22 4.01
CA GLN A 203 1.97 12.79 3.77
C GLN A 203 0.82 12.50 2.81
N ASN A 204 -0.33 13.15 3.00
CA ASN A 204 -1.48 12.92 2.14
C ASN A 204 -1.21 13.35 0.69
N ALA A 205 -0.66 14.54 0.49
CA ALA A 205 -0.27 15.04 -0.84
C ALA A 205 0.77 14.15 -1.52
N ARG A 206 1.79 13.71 -0.78
CA ARG A 206 2.86 12.85 -1.30
C ARG A 206 2.34 11.47 -1.71
N LEU A 207 1.48 10.85 -0.90
CA LEU A 207 0.85 9.57 -1.24
C LEU A 207 -0.06 9.70 -2.46
N CYS A 208 -0.84 10.79 -2.56
CA CYS A 208 -1.68 11.06 -3.74
C CYS A 208 -0.85 11.25 -5.02
N ALA A 209 0.23 12.00 -4.93
CA ALA A 209 1.11 12.22 -6.07
C ALA A 209 1.71 10.91 -6.60
N ARG A 210 2.17 10.04 -5.71
CA ARG A 210 2.67 8.69 -6.09
C ARG A 210 1.57 7.79 -6.63
N LEU A 211 0.36 7.83 -6.04
CA LEU A 211 -0.77 7.01 -6.44
C LEU A 211 -1.24 7.34 -7.85
N THR A 212 -1.34 8.63 -8.17
CA THR A 212 -1.87 9.15 -9.44
C THR A 212 -0.81 9.35 -10.52
N GLY A 213 0.46 9.46 -10.13
CA GLY A 213 1.56 9.81 -11.03
C GLY A 213 1.56 11.27 -11.47
N TYR A 214 0.90 12.15 -10.71
CA TYR A 214 0.83 13.60 -10.97
C TYR A 214 1.51 14.40 -9.87
N ASN A 215 2.17 15.49 -10.25
CA ASN A 215 2.58 16.53 -9.31
C ASN A 215 1.35 17.36 -8.95
N ILE A 216 1.03 17.43 -7.67
CA ILE A 216 -0.23 18.04 -7.18
C ILE A 216 0.11 19.33 -6.44
N ASP A 217 -0.34 20.47 -6.98
CA ASP A 217 -0.29 21.80 -6.35
C ASP A 217 -1.63 22.03 -5.63
N ILE A 218 -1.65 21.92 -4.31
CA ILE A 218 -2.87 22.06 -3.51
C ILE A 218 -3.00 23.51 -3.06
N ARG A 219 -4.16 24.12 -3.34
CA ARG A 219 -4.46 25.52 -3.02
C ARG A 219 -5.78 25.68 -2.28
N PRO A 220 -5.83 26.62 -1.32
CA PRO A 220 -7.07 27.02 -0.69
C PRO A 220 -7.93 27.81 -1.66
N GLU A 221 -9.25 27.76 -1.48
CA GLU A 221 -10.22 28.47 -2.32
C GLU A 221 -10.02 29.99 -2.28
N SER A 222 -9.71 30.55 -1.12
CA SER A 222 -9.44 31.97 -0.95
C SER A 222 -8.10 32.45 -1.55
N GLY A 223 -7.19 31.51 -1.87
CA GLY A 223 -5.82 31.83 -2.24
C GLY A 223 -4.93 32.23 -1.06
N TYR A 224 -5.44 32.23 0.17
CA TYR A 224 -4.70 32.60 1.37
C TYR A 224 -4.18 31.35 2.09
N TYR A 225 -2.87 31.26 2.28
CA TYR A 225 -2.21 30.09 2.88
C TYR A 225 -2.07 30.16 4.42
N GLY A 226 -2.59 31.20 5.06
CA GLY A 226 -2.35 31.47 6.47
C GLY A 226 -1.02 32.19 6.70
N GLU A 227 -0.88 32.85 7.84
CA GLU A 227 0.44 33.31 8.33
C GLU A 227 1.15 32.11 8.96
N GLU A 228 2.45 31.95 8.65
CA GLU A 228 3.32 30.94 9.27
C GLU A 228 3.52 31.21 10.76
#